data_22e135302a6e5b6be17af15de51a7ab5
#
_entry.id   22e135302a6e5b6be17af15de51a7ab5
#
_cell.length_a   1.000
_cell.length_b   1.000
_cell.length_c   1.000
_cell.angle_alpha   90.00
_cell.angle_beta   90.00
_cell.angle_gamma   90.00
#
_symmetry.space_group_name_H-M   'P 1'
#
loop_
_entity.id
_entity.type
_entity.pdbx_description
1 polymer ?
#
loop_
_entity_poly.entity_id
_entity_poly.type
_entity_poly.pdbx_seq_one_letter_code
_entity_poly.pdbx_strand_id
1 'polypeptide(L)'
;AVDSLSDSAATFAVLAATLVGQFSGVLIDGWVGLLVAALILWSGAKSAKETIDPLLGTPPTHEFVQRIRDLVMAHSTILGIHDLIVHDYGPGRVMISLHAEVPANEDVLALHDEIDNVEKELREKLGCDAVIHMDPVVTDDGVTEETRRRVQTLIHCIDDAIDIHDFRMVAGPTHTNLIFDAVVPFGFRLTDQEVEQKIRSAVRALDGNYYAVVNVERSYT
;
A
#
# COMPACT_ATOMS: atom_id res chain seq x y z
N ALA A 1 -28.21 17.69 -2.60
CA ALA A 1 -28.42 19.07 -3.10
C ALA A 1 -27.96 19.24 -4.55
N VAL A 2 -26.80 18.73 -4.93
CA VAL A 2 -26.27 18.84 -6.29
C VAL A 2 -27.11 18.05 -7.29
N ASP A 3 -27.55 16.84 -6.95
CA ASP A 3 -28.37 15.99 -7.83
C ASP A 3 -29.70 16.64 -8.18
N SER A 4 -30.38 17.21 -7.16
CA SER A 4 -31.65 17.91 -7.35
C SER A 4 -31.52 19.15 -8.27
N LEU A 5 -30.38 19.85 -8.21
CA LEU A 5 -30.10 20.98 -9.10
C LEU A 5 -29.85 20.51 -10.54
N SER A 6 -29.13 19.42 -10.70
CA SER A 6 -28.84 18.81 -12.01
C SER A 6 -30.12 18.31 -12.69
N ASP A 7 -31.01 17.67 -11.95
CA ASP A 7 -32.31 17.20 -12.44
C ASP A 7 -33.21 18.36 -12.87
N SER A 8 -33.22 19.42 -12.06
CA SER A 8 -34.00 20.64 -12.40
C SER A 8 -33.44 21.33 -13.66
N ALA A 9 -32.13 21.42 -13.78
CA ALA A 9 -31.47 22.00 -14.96
C ALA A 9 -31.73 21.16 -16.23
N ALA A 10 -31.64 19.83 -16.12
CA ALA A 10 -31.94 18.92 -17.24
C ALA A 10 -33.40 19.05 -17.70
N THR A 11 -34.35 19.08 -16.75
CA THR A 11 -35.77 19.25 -17.04
C THR A 11 -36.06 20.60 -17.71
N PHE A 12 -35.44 21.66 -17.23
CA PHE A 12 -35.54 22.98 -17.80
C PHE A 12 -34.95 23.04 -19.24
N ALA A 13 -33.82 22.42 -19.48
CA ALA A 13 -33.20 22.36 -20.81
C ALA A 13 -34.08 21.64 -21.83
N VAL A 14 -34.69 20.51 -21.45
CA VAL A 14 -35.63 19.75 -22.28
C VAL A 14 -36.87 20.58 -22.58
N LEU A 15 -37.46 21.22 -21.57
CA LEU A 15 -38.64 22.08 -21.74
C LEU A 15 -38.32 23.24 -22.69
N ALA A 16 -37.19 23.91 -22.51
CA ALA A 16 -36.79 25.00 -23.37
C ALA A 16 -36.57 24.54 -24.83
N ALA A 17 -35.93 23.41 -25.05
CA ALA A 17 -35.72 22.80 -26.36
C ALA A 17 -37.05 22.47 -27.05
N THR A 18 -38.03 21.92 -26.34
CA THR A 18 -39.34 21.60 -26.82
C THR A 18 -40.10 22.85 -27.23
N LEU A 19 -40.07 23.93 -26.44
CA LEU A 19 -40.66 25.21 -26.75
C LEU A 19 -40.07 25.84 -28.00
N VAL A 20 -38.72 25.84 -28.10
CA VAL A 20 -38.02 26.36 -29.32
C VAL A 20 -38.45 25.55 -30.55
N GLY A 21 -38.49 24.22 -30.45
CA GLY A 21 -38.95 23.36 -31.55
C GLY A 21 -40.40 23.69 -32.01
N GLN A 22 -41.29 23.93 -31.03
CA GLN A 22 -42.67 24.27 -31.33
C GLN A 22 -42.83 25.59 -32.05
N PHE A 23 -42.05 26.61 -31.71
CA PHE A 23 -42.18 27.96 -32.30
C PHE A 23 -41.29 28.19 -33.53
N SER A 24 -40.14 27.55 -33.61
CA SER A 24 -39.16 27.76 -34.70
C SER A 24 -39.23 26.72 -35.81
N GLY A 25 -39.90 25.59 -35.59
CA GLY A 25 -39.95 24.45 -36.51
C GLY A 25 -38.59 23.69 -36.62
N VAL A 26 -37.59 24.04 -35.81
CA VAL A 26 -36.30 23.37 -35.79
C VAL A 26 -36.32 22.24 -34.75
N LEU A 27 -36.07 21.01 -35.21
CA LEU A 27 -36.08 19.81 -34.38
C LEU A 27 -34.74 19.67 -33.61
N ILE A 28 -34.60 20.43 -32.51
CA ILE A 28 -33.39 20.40 -31.66
C ILE A 28 -33.59 19.56 -30.40
N ASP A 29 -34.84 19.22 -30.09
CA ASP A 29 -35.23 18.44 -28.91
C ASP A 29 -34.54 17.07 -28.81
N GLY A 30 -34.35 16.37 -29.93
CA GLY A 30 -33.63 15.11 -30.02
C GLY A 30 -32.14 15.23 -29.61
N TRP A 31 -31.47 16.30 -30.08
CA TRP A 31 -30.06 16.57 -29.76
C TRP A 31 -29.87 16.99 -28.30
N VAL A 32 -30.77 17.81 -27.78
CA VAL A 32 -30.76 18.20 -26.36
C VAL A 32 -31.07 16.99 -25.48
N GLY A 33 -32.06 16.16 -25.86
CA GLY A 33 -32.36 14.91 -25.17
C GLY A 33 -31.17 13.93 -25.12
N LEU A 34 -30.45 13.77 -26.22
CA LEU A 34 -29.25 12.95 -26.30
C LEU A 34 -28.15 13.46 -25.35
N LEU A 35 -27.92 14.78 -25.36
CA LEU A 35 -26.93 15.41 -24.47
C LEU A 35 -27.30 15.23 -23.00
N VAL A 36 -28.55 15.45 -22.63
CA VAL A 36 -29.06 15.24 -21.26
C VAL A 36 -28.93 13.77 -20.86
N ALA A 37 -29.27 12.83 -21.74
CA ALA A 37 -29.10 11.40 -21.49
C ALA A 37 -27.64 11.03 -21.26
N ALA A 38 -26.70 11.57 -22.04
CA ALA A 38 -25.28 11.36 -21.85
C ALA A 38 -24.77 11.90 -20.49
N LEU A 39 -25.24 13.09 -20.10
CA LEU A 39 -24.90 13.67 -18.79
C LEU A 39 -25.45 12.83 -17.62
N ILE A 40 -26.69 12.33 -17.74
CA ILE A 40 -27.29 11.46 -16.71
C ILE A 40 -26.50 10.16 -16.59
N LEU A 41 -26.14 9.52 -17.71
CA LEU A 41 -25.35 8.30 -17.72
C LEU A 41 -23.97 8.52 -17.09
N TRP A 42 -23.31 9.63 -17.43
CA TRP A 42 -22.02 9.98 -16.85
C TRP A 42 -22.12 10.22 -15.34
N SER A 43 -23.12 10.98 -14.89
CA SER A 43 -23.38 11.24 -13.47
C SER A 43 -23.67 9.95 -12.71
N GLY A 44 -24.52 9.08 -13.28
CA GLY A 44 -24.85 7.79 -12.69
C GLY A 44 -23.62 6.87 -12.56
N ALA A 45 -22.79 6.80 -13.61
CA ALA A 45 -21.55 6.02 -13.58
C ALA A 45 -20.56 6.57 -12.54
N LYS A 46 -20.44 7.90 -12.43
CA LYS A 46 -19.63 8.56 -11.42
C LYS A 46 -20.11 8.24 -10.01
N SER A 47 -21.41 8.38 -9.72
CA SER A 47 -21.98 8.05 -8.42
C SER A 47 -21.84 6.58 -8.07
N ALA A 48 -21.99 5.68 -9.04
CA ALA A 48 -21.74 4.25 -8.84
C ALA A 48 -20.27 4.00 -8.46
N LYS A 49 -19.33 4.62 -9.17
CA LYS A 49 -17.91 4.51 -8.86
C LYS A 49 -17.59 5.04 -7.45
N GLU A 50 -18.06 6.23 -7.08
CA GLU A 50 -17.86 6.83 -5.76
C GLU A 50 -18.45 5.99 -4.61
N THR A 51 -19.46 5.16 -4.91
CA THR A 51 -20.07 4.24 -3.94
C THR A 51 -19.28 2.92 -3.84
N ILE A 52 -18.76 2.44 -4.96
CA ILE A 52 -18.05 1.15 -5.04
C ILE A 52 -16.59 1.29 -4.56
N ASP A 53 -15.91 2.39 -4.90
CA ASP A 53 -14.50 2.60 -4.55
C ASP A 53 -14.20 2.39 -3.05
N PRO A 54 -14.99 2.94 -2.08
CA PRO A 54 -14.77 2.68 -0.66
C PRO A 54 -14.99 1.21 -0.25
N LEU A 55 -15.85 0.47 -0.99
CA LEU A 55 -16.10 -0.94 -0.71
C LEU A 55 -14.97 -1.85 -1.20
N LEU A 56 -14.29 -1.45 -2.26
CA LEU A 56 -13.13 -2.15 -2.82
C LEU A 56 -11.82 -1.76 -2.12
N GLY A 57 -11.81 -0.65 -1.37
CA GLY A 57 -10.63 -0.03 -0.78
C GLY A 57 -9.99 0.96 -1.75
N THR A 58 -9.69 2.13 -1.24
CA THR A 58 -8.89 3.15 -1.97
C THR A 58 -7.45 3.15 -1.46
N PRO A 59 -6.45 3.25 -2.34
CA PRO A 59 -5.08 3.38 -1.89
C PRO A 59 -4.92 4.60 -0.96
N PRO A 60 -4.16 4.47 0.13
CA PRO A 60 -3.89 5.61 1.01
C PRO A 60 -3.08 6.68 0.28
N THR A 61 -3.17 7.92 0.74
CA THR A 61 -2.31 8.99 0.24
C THR A 61 -0.87 8.80 0.75
N HIS A 62 0.12 9.19 -0.05
CA HIS A 62 1.52 9.17 0.38
C HIS A 62 1.76 9.95 1.68
N GLU A 63 1.07 11.06 1.87
CA GLU A 63 1.15 11.85 3.09
C GLU A 63 0.66 11.06 4.31
N PHE A 64 -0.42 10.31 4.18
CA PHE A 64 -0.95 9.50 5.28
C PHE A 64 0.00 8.36 5.65
N VAL A 65 0.54 7.66 4.64
CA VAL A 65 1.56 6.61 4.82
C VAL A 65 2.79 7.16 5.52
N GLN A 66 3.29 8.33 5.09
CA GLN A 66 4.45 8.95 5.71
C GLN A 66 4.19 9.34 7.16
N ARG A 67 3.01 9.86 7.49
CA ARG A 67 2.64 10.18 8.87
C ARG A 67 2.57 8.95 9.77
N ILE A 68 2.08 7.80 9.26
CA ILE A 68 2.13 6.54 9.99
C ILE A 68 3.58 6.16 10.27
N ARG A 69 4.42 6.17 9.24
CA ARG A 69 5.85 5.83 9.33
C ARG A 69 6.58 6.71 10.33
N ASP A 70 6.42 8.02 10.23
CA ASP A 70 7.08 8.99 11.12
C ASP A 70 6.68 8.80 12.58
N LEU A 71 5.39 8.48 12.82
CA LEU A 71 4.87 8.25 14.17
C LEU A 71 5.43 6.97 14.77
N VAL A 72 5.39 5.87 14.04
CA VAL A 72 5.89 4.57 14.51
C VAL A 72 7.40 4.62 14.72
N MET A 73 8.15 5.19 13.77
CA MET A 73 9.62 5.31 13.86
C MET A 73 10.10 6.36 14.88
N ALA A 74 9.22 7.16 15.46
CA ALA A 74 9.58 8.04 16.59
C ALA A 74 9.86 7.26 17.88
N HIS A 75 9.43 6.01 17.98
CA HIS A 75 9.67 5.12 19.09
C HIS A 75 11.02 4.42 18.93
N SER A 76 11.95 4.69 19.84
CA SER A 76 13.36 4.25 19.73
C SER A 76 13.56 2.74 19.77
N THR A 77 12.59 2.00 20.27
CA THR A 77 12.59 0.53 20.34
C THR A 77 12.26 -0.11 19.00
N ILE A 78 11.63 0.64 18.08
CA ILE A 78 11.29 0.14 16.76
C ILE A 78 12.46 0.42 15.80
N LEU A 79 13.01 -0.63 15.22
CA LEU A 79 14.17 -0.60 14.34
C LEU A 79 13.78 -0.36 12.88
N GLY A 80 12.60 -0.84 12.48
CA GLY A 80 12.08 -0.74 11.14
C GLY A 80 10.60 -1.06 11.08
N ILE A 81 9.96 -0.72 9.97
CA ILE A 81 8.58 -1.12 9.67
C ILE A 81 8.45 -1.59 8.23
N HIS A 82 7.64 -2.62 8.02
CA HIS A 82 7.32 -3.16 6.69
C HIS A 82 5.88 -3.68 6.65
N ASP A 83 5.42 -4.15 5.49
CA ASP A 83 4.09 -4.72 5.26
C ASP A 83 2.93 -3.85 5.74
N LEU A 84 3.07 -2.54 5.55
CA LEU A 84 2.00 -1.60 5.89
C LEU A 84 0.82 -1.78 4.92
N ILE A 85 -0.30 -2.26 5.47
CA ILE A 85 -1.58 -2.36 4.77
C ILE A 85 -2.56 -1.36 5.38
N VAL A 86 -3.21 -0.58 4.53
CA VAL A 86 -4.21 0.40 4.95
C VAL A 86 -5.55 0.04 4.35
N HIS A 87 -6.55 -0.16 5.20
CA HIS A 87 -7.94 -0.38 4.81
C HIS A 87 -8.75 0.86 5.18
N ASP A 88 -9.19 1.61 4.17
CA ASP A 88 -10.07 2.76 4.36
C ASP A 88 -11.52 2.38 4.00
N TYR A 89 -12.35 2.27 5.03
CA TYR A 89 -13.79 1.99 4.92
C TYR A 89 -14.66 3.27 5.01
N GLY A 90 -14.07 4.42 4.80
CA GLY A 90 -14.72 5.72 4.88
C GLY A 90 -14.47 6.47 6.18
N PRO A 91 -15.13 7.63 6.38
CA PRO A 91 -14.83 8.54 7.47
C PRO A 91 -14.89 7.89 8.86
N GLY A 92 -13.78 7.93 9.58
CA GLY A 92 -13.66 7.38 10.94
C GLY A 92 -13.55 5.85 11.01
N ARG A 93 -13.27 5.16 9.90
CA ARG A 93 -13.12 3.71 9.82
C ARG A 93 -11.88 3.30 9.01
N VAL A 94 -10.75 3.80 9.41
CA VAL A 94 -9.46 3.41 8.86
C VAL A 94 -8.83 2.35 9.77
N MET A 95 -8.46 1.21 9.18
CA MET A 95 -7.71 0.15 9.86
C MET A 95 -6.39 -0.04 9.16
N ILE A 96 -5.34 -0.21 9.95
CA ILE A 96 -3.99 -0.48 9.45
C ILE A 96 -3.44 -1.73 10.10
N SER A 97 -2.66 -2.47 9.34
CA SER A 97 -1.76 -3.50 9.87
C SER A 97 -0.37 -3.23 9.35
N LEU A 98 0.61 -3.44 10.20
CA LEU A 98 2.03 -3.34 9.83
C LEU A 98 2.86 -4.27 10.68
N HIS A 99 4.07 -4.55 10.22
CA HIS A 99 5.10 -5.24 10.96
C HIS A 99 6.11 -4.24 11.52
N ALA A 100 6.50 -4.41 12.77
CA ALA A 100 7.52 -3.60 13.43
C ALA A 100 8.70 -4.48 13.84
N GLU A 101 9.87 -4.18 13.30
CA GLU A 101 11.12 -4.81 13.70
C GLU A 101 11.51 -4.31 15.10
N VAL A 102 11.74 -5.25 16.02
CA VAL A 102 12.12 -4.96 17.41
C VAL A 102 13.34 -5.79 17.82
N PRO A 103 14.17 -5.35 18.79
CA PRO A 103 15.32 -6.13 19.23
C PRO A 103 14.91 -7.46 19.87
N ALA A 104 15.44 -8.59 19.38
CA ALA A 104 15.11 -9.93 19.87
C ALA A 104 15.60 -10.23 21.28
N ASN A 105 16.55 -9.45 21.80
CA ASN A 105 17.18 -9.62 23.11
C ASN A 105 16.54 -8.76 24.22
N GLU A 106 15.50 -8.01 23.90
CA GLU A 106 14.75 -7.20 24.85
C GLU A 106 13.64 -8.00 25.56
N ASP A 107 13.12 -7.46 26.67
CA ASP A 107 12.00 -8.07 27.39
C ASP A 107 10.70 -7.98 26.56
N VAL A 108 10.11 -9.15 26.25
CA VAL A 108 8.92 -9.25 25.41
C VAL A 108 7.73 -8.46 25.97
N LEU A 109 7.59 -8.39 27.31
CA LEU A 109 6.49 -7.64 27.91
C LEU A 109 6.71 -6.14 27.76
N ALA A 110 7.95 -5.67 27.88
CA ALA A 110 8.29 -4.27 27.65
C ALA A 110 8.09 -3.87 26.17
N LEU A 111 8.47 -4.77 25.25
CA LEU A 111 8.22 -4.56 23.83
C LEU A 111 6.72 -4.51 23.50
N HIS A 112 5.94 -5.40 24.12
CA HIS A 112 4.49 -5.42 23.92
C HIS A 112 3.84 -4.13 24.44
N ASP A 113 4.23 -3.63 25.61
CA ASP A 113 3.72 -2.38 26.15
C ASP A 113 4.06 -1.18 25.23
N GLU A 114 5.24 -1.21 24.60
CA GLU A 114 5.63 -0.18 23.63
C GLU A 114 4.75 -0.24 22.38
N ILE A 115 4.49 -1.43 21.85
CA ILE A 115 3.60 -1.63 20.70
C ILE A 115 2.17 -1.15 21.03
N ASP A 116 1.63 -1.49 22.19
CA ASP A 116 0.32 -1.00 22.63
C ASP A 116 0.27 0.54 22.70
N ASN A 117 1.37 1.17 23.13
CA ASN A 117 1.47 2.65 23.15
C ASN A 117 1.47 3.21 21.73
N VAL A 118 2.18 2.61 20.78
CA VAL A 118 2.19 3.00 19.37
C VAL A 118 0.79 2.86 18.76
N GLU A 119 0.11 1.74 18.96
CA GLU A 119 -1.26 1.53 18.46
C GLU A 119 -2.24 2.57 19.02
N LYS A 120 -2.12 2.89 20.30
CA LYS A 120 -2.91 3.94 20.95
C LYS A 120 -2.60 5.32 20.36
N GLU A 121 -1.33 5.63 20.12
CA GLU A 121 -0.92 6.91 19.56
C GLU A 121 -1.40 7.08 18.12
N LEU A 122 -1.36 6.03 17.30
CA LEU A 122 -1.93 5.99 15.96
C LEU A 122 -3.43 6.28 15.98
N ARG A 123 -4.16 5.67 16.92
CA ARG A 123 -5.59 5.94 17.10
C ARG A 123 -5.88 7.38 17.49
N GLU A 124 -5.13 7.92 18.45
CA GLU A 124 -5.34 9.28 18.97
C GLU A 124 -4.95 10.37 17.97
N LYS A 125 -3.83 10.19 17.24
CA LYS A 125 -3.29 11.22 16.34
C LYS A 125 -3.79 11.12 14.91
N LEU A 126 -4.05 9.90 14.41
CA LEU A 126 -4.42 9.65 13.02
C LEU A 126 -5.86 9.14 12.85
N GLY A 127 -6.53 8.76 13.95
CA GLY A 127 -7.92 8.26 13.91
C GLY A 127 -8.05 6.91 13.21
N CYS A 128 -7.00 6.08 13.24
CA CYS A 128 -7.02 4.74 12.66
C CYS A 128 -6.84 3.67 13.74
N ASP A 129 -7.51 2.53 13.55
CA ASP A 129 -7.26 1.34 14.37
C ASP A 129 -6.08 0.57 13.78
N ALA A 130 -5.03 0.39 14.59
CA ALA A 130 -3.81 -0.30 14.17
C ALA A 130 -3.70 -1.68 14.82
N VAL A 131 -3.12 -2.63 14.07
CA VAL A 131 -2.62 -3.91 14.56
C VAL A 131 -1.18 -4.03 14.13
N ILE A 132 -0.27 -4.14 15.09
CA ILE A 132 1.17 -4.19 14.83
C ILE A 132 1.70 -5.58 15.18
N HIS A 133 2.24 -6.27 14.18
CA HIS A 133 2.96 -7.51 14.39
C HIS A 133 4.41 -7.21 14.79
N MET A 134 4.88 -7.82 15.87
CA MET A 134 6.27 -7.68 16.31
C MET A 134 7.16 -8.69 15.59
N ASP A 135 8.20 -8.21 14.92
CA ASP A 135 9.23 -9.03 14.29
C ASP A 135 10.56 -8.90 15.04
N PRO A 136 10.91 -9.89 15.89
CA PRO A 136 12.16 -9.84 16.63
C PRO A 136 13.38 -9.99 15.73
N VAL A 137 14.25 -8.99 15.71
CA VAL A 137 15.50 -8.96 14.94
C VAL A 137 16.69 -9.14 15.90
N VAL A 138 17.59 -10.06 15.56
CA VAL A 138 18.84 -10.25 16.30
C VAL A 138 19.82 -9.18 15.86
N THR A 139 20.05 -8.18 16.70
CA THR A 139 20.92 -7.04 16.41
C THR A 139 22.39 -7.29 16.76
N ASP A 140 22.69 -8.31 17.55
CA ASP A 140 24.03 -8.59 18.10
C ASP A 140 24.90 -9.51 17.22
N ASP A 141 24.35 -10.04 16.12
CA ASP A 141 25.09 -10.88 15.19
C ASP A 141 25.68 -10.05 14.06
N GLY A 142 26.91 -9.58 14.27
CA GLY A 142 27.65 -8.81 13.27
C GLY A 142 27.80 -9.52 11.93
N VAL A 143 27.78 -10.86 11.90
CA VAL A 143 27.87 -11.66 10.66
C VAL A 143 26.55 -11.57 9.87
N THR A 144 25.43 -11.70 10.55
CA THR A 144 24.11 -11.56 9.92
C THR A 144 23.91 -10.17 9.35
N GLU A 145 24.24 -9.12 10.11
CA GLU A 145 24.07 -7.74 9.66
C GLU A 145 25.04 -7.38 8.51
N GLU A 146 26.29 -7.85 8.54
CA GLU A 146 27.21 -7.69 7.43
C GLU A 146 26.72 -8.39 6.17
N THR A 147 26.20 -9.62 6.33
CA THR A 147 25.66 -10.40 5.21
C THR A 147 24.41 -9.75 4.64
N ARG A 148 23.51 -9.23 5.49
CA ARG A 148 22.35 -8.47 5.07
C ARG A 148 22.71 -7.28 4.19
N ARG A 149 23.67 -6.45 4.63
CA ARG A 149 24.16 -5.29 3.86
C ARG A 149 24.75 -5.70 2.51
N ARG A 150 25.52 -6.79 2.47
CA ARG A 150 26.09 -7.31 1.23
C ARG A 150 24.99 -7.77 0.26
N VAL A 151 24.00 -8.49 0.76
CA VAL A 151 22.84 -8.94 -0.05
C VAL A 151 22.05 -7.75 -0.55
N GLN A 152 21.74 -6.77 0.30
CA GLN A 152 21.04 -5.54 -0.09
C GLN A 152 21.79 -4.77 -1.20
N THR A 153 23.10 -4.64 -1.07
CA THR A 153 23.92 -4.00 -2.13
C THR A 153 23.84 -4.77 -3.44
N LEU A 154 23.89 -6.11 -3.42
CA LEU A 154 23.74 -6.92 -4.63
C LEU A 154 22.36 -6.80 -5.26
N ILE A 155 21.32 -6.73 -4.46
CA ILE A 155 19.94 -6.58 -4.93
C ILE A 155 19.74 -5.20 -5.57
N HIS A 156 20.27 -4.13 -5.00
CA HIS A 156 20.27 -2.80 -5.61
C HIS A 156 21.07 -2.77 -6.93
N CYS A 157 22.10 -3.63 -7.10
CA CYS A 157 22.75 -3.79 -8.42
C CYS A 157 21.83 -4.46 -9.46
N ILE A 158 20.81 -5.21 -9.06
CA ILE A 158 19.80 -5.77 -9.98
C ILE A 158 18.80 -4.69 -10.37
N ASP A 159 18.26 -3.99 -9.38
CA ASP A 159 17.38 -2.83 -9.54
C ASP A 159 17.26 -2.08 -8.21
N ASP A 160 17.49 -0.76 -8.24
CA ASP A 160 17.39 0.11 -7.05
C ASP A 160 15.99 0.17 -6.43
N ALA A 161 14.97 -0.26 -7.17
CA ALA A 161 13.59 -0.29 -6.71
C ALA A 161 13.24 -1.54 -5.89
N ILE A 162 14.15 -2.49 -5.75
CA ILE A 162 13.95 -3.70 -4.93
C ILE A 162 14.54 -3.46 -3.55
N ASP A 163 13.71 -3.57 -2.52
CA ASP A 163 14.15 -3.55 -1.12
C ASP A 163 14.02 -4.93 -0.48
N ILE A 164 14.63 -5.13 0.70
CA ILE A 164 14.55 -6.39 1.44
C ILE A 164 14.24 -6.14 2.92
N HIS A 165 13.42 -7.02 3.49
CA HIS A 165 13.16 -7.06 4.93
C HIS A 165 13.10 -8.50 5.45
N ASP A 166 12.91 -8.68 6.75
CA ASP A 166 12.85 -10.00 7.42
C ASP A 166 14.08 -10.88 7.18
N PHE A 167 15.25 -10.26 7.05
CA PHE A 167 16.48 -10.97 6.74
C PHE A 167 16.95 -11.84 7.91
N ARG A 168 17.02 -13.16 7.67
CA ARG A 168 17.46 -14.16 8.63
C ARG A 168 18.48 -15.11 8.03
N MET A 169 19.47 -15.52 8.83
CA MET A 169 20.45 -16.53 8.47
C MET A 169 20.18 -17.83 9.22
N VAL A 170 20.06 -18.93 8.49
CA VAL A 170 19.91 -20.26 9.08
C VAL A 170 21.06 -21.15 8.61
N ALA A 171 22.04 -21.37 9.51
CA ALA A 171 23.18 -22.20 9.23
C ALA A 171 22.78 -23.68 9.16
N GLY A 172 23.13 -24.34 8.08
CA GLY A 172 22.98 -25.76 7.87
C GLY A 172 24.32 -26.49 7.78
N PRO A 173 24.34 -27.82 7.77
CA PRO A 173 25.59 -28.60 7.76
C PRO A 173 26.38 -28.47 6.44
N THR A 174 25.76 -28.06 5.34
CA THR A 174 26.39 -27.97 4.03
C THR A 174 26.32 -26.58 3.42
N HIS A 175 25.38 -25.74 3.84
CA HIS A 175 25.18 -24.38 3.35
C HIS A 175 24.40 -23.57 4.36
N THR A 176 24.41 -22.25 4.20
CA THR A 176 23.59 -21.32 5.00
C THR A 176 22.47 -20.77 4.15
N ASN A 177 21.23 -20.90 4.64
CA ASN A 177 20.07 -20.29 4.04
C ASN A 177 20.00 -18.82 4.47
N LEU A 178 19.86 -17.93 3.49
CA LEU A 178 19.49 -16.54 3.68
C LEU A 178 18.01 -16.42 3.35
N ILE A 179 17.20 -16.19 4.37
CA ILE A 179 15.74 -16.10 4.28
C ILE A 179 15.37 -14.64 4.40
N PHE A 180 14.64 -14.10 3.43
CA PHE A 180 14.20 -12.72 3.42
C PHE A 180 13.09 -12.50 2.41
N ASP A 181 12.35 -11.43 2.59
CA ASP A 181 11.34 -10.96 1.65
C ASP A 181 11.92 -9.84 0.76
N ALA A 182 11.62 -9.90 -0.53
CA ALA A 182 12.02 -8.90 -1.51
C ALA A 182 10.80 -8.08 -1.92
N VAL A 183 10.81 -6.79 -1.62
CA VAL A 183 9.70 -5.89 -1.93
C VAL A 183 9.95 -5.19 -3.25
N VAL A 184 8.97 -5.28 -4.14
CA VAL A 184 8.98 -4.59 -5.44
C VAL A 184 7.77 -3.67 -5.56
N PRO A 185 7.87 -2.52 -6.25
CA PRO A 185 6.73 -1.64 -6.49
C PRO A 185 5.63 -2.34 -7.28
N PHE A 186 4.37 -1.96 -7.03
CA PHE A 186 3.27 -2.41 -7.88
C PHE A 186 3.49 -1.96 -9.33
N GLY A 187 3.35 -2.91 -10.28
CA GLY A 187 3.64 -2.65 -11.69
C GLY A 187 5.12 -2.75 -12.07
N PHE A 188 5.95 -3.32 -11.18
CA PHE A 188 7.35 -3.58 -11.48
C PHE A 188 7.51 -4.39 -12.76
N ARG A 189 8.53 -4.06 -13.57
CA ARG A 189 8.74 -4.60 -14.92
C ARG A 189 9.02 -6.12 -14.98
N LEU A 190 9.54 -6.70 -13.91
CA LEU A 190 9.84 -8.13 -13.83
C LEU A 190 8.69 -8.85 -13.11
N THR A 191 8.50 -10.11 -13.47
CA THR A 191 7.62 -11.04 -12.74
C THR A 191 8.28 -11.47 -11.43
N ASP A 192 7.48 -11.92 -10.47
CA ASP A 192 7.99 -12.38 -9.17
C ASP A 192 9.01 -13.52 -9.34
N GLN A 193 8.77 -14.43 -10.28
CA GLN A 193 9.70 -15.52 -10.62
C GLN A 193 11.04 -15.02 -11.18
N GLU A 194 11.01 -13.98 -12.02
CA GLU A 194 12.23 -13.39 -12.58
C GLU A 194 13.04 -12.65 -11.51
N VAL A 195 12.37 -11.95 -10.60
CA VAL A 195 13.00 -11.29 -9.44
C VAL A 195 13.67 -12.36 -8.56
N GLU A 196 12.92 -13.37 -8.16
CA GLU A 196 13.42 -14.45 -7.32
C GLU A 196 14.64 -15.15 -7.96
N GLN A 197 14.58 -15.48 -9.26
CA GLN A 197 15.67 -16.12 -9.97
C GLN A 197 16.93 -15.27 -10.04
N LYS A 198 16.78 -13.96 -10.28
CA LYS A 198 17.91 -13.01 -10.28
C LYS A 198 18.56 -12.90 -8.92
N ILE A 199 17.77 -12.76 -7.86
CA ILE A 199 18.24 -12.69 -6.48
C ILE A 199 18.98 -13.98 -6.10
N ARG A 200 18.38 -15.15 -6.35
CA ARG A 200 19.02 -16.45 -6.10
C ARG A 200 20.35 -16.60 -6.82
N SER A 201 20.43 -16.14 -8.06
CA SER A 201 21.66 -16.19 -8.84
C SER A 201 22.74 -15.25 -8.28
N ALA A 202 22.36 -14.06 -7.86
CA ALA A 202 23.26 -13.08 -7.26
C ALA A 202 23.80 -13.57 -5.90
N VAL A 203 22.91 -14.11 -5.03
CA VAL A 203 23.32 -14.64 -3.72
C VAL A 203 24.25 -15.84 -3.85
N ARG A 204 24.05 -16.72 -4.85
CA ARG A 204 24.94 -17.86 -5.11
C ARG A 204 26.37 -17.44 -5.51
N ALA A 205 26.53 -16.23 -6.03
CA ALA A 205 27.85 -15.69 -6.42
C ALA A 205 28.63 -15.12 -5.22
N LEU A 206 27.99 -15.01 -4.04
CA LEU A 206 28.67 -14.60 -2.81
C LEU A 206 29.57 -15.72 -2.27
N ASP A 207 30.72 -15.34 -1.77
CA ASP A 207 31.59 -16.24 -1.01
C ASP A 207 30.91 -16.62 0.31
N GLY A 208 30.70 -17.91 0.58
CA GLY A 208 30.13 -18.36 1.85
C GLY A 208 29.10 -19.51 1.71
N ASN A 209 28.92 -20.05 0.51
CA ASN A 209 27.98 -21.14 0.22
C ASN A 209 26.55 -20.81 0.67
N TYR A 210 26.04 -19.65 0.25
CA TYR A 210 24.73 -19.14 0.59
C TYR A 210 23.65 -19.59 -0.42
N TYR A 211 22.44 -19.84 0.12
CA TYR A 211 21.24 -20.13 -0.65
C TYR A 211 20.14 -19.15 -0.24
N ALA A 212 19.61 -18.41 -1.20
CA ALA A 212 18.51 -17.50 -0.96
C ALA A 212 17.16 -18.25 -0.96
N VAL A 213 16.41 -18.08 0.11
CA VAL A 213 14.99 -18.43 0.24
C VAL A 213 14.25 -17.11 0.26
N VAL A 214 13.68 -16.73 -0.89
CA VAL A 214 13.11 -15.40 -1.11
C VAL A 214 11.62 -15.53 -1.38
N ASN A 215 10.82 -14.75 -0.70
CA ASN A 215 9.45 -14.45 -1.06
C ASN A 215 9.44 -13.06 -1.73
N VAL A 216 8.63 -12.87 -2.79
CA VAL A 216 8.56 -11.59 -3.51
C VAL A 216 7.22 -10.95 -3.22
N GLU A 217 7.24 -9.76 -2.66
CA GLU A 217 6.07 -8.99 -2.28
C GLU A 217 5.94 -7.73 -3.12
N ARG A 218 4.69 -7.32 -3.37
CA ARG A 218 4.39 -6.10 -4.11
C ARG A 218 3.83 -5.05 -3.20
N SER A 219 4.57 -3.94 -3.08
CA SER A 219 4.13 -2.78 -2.29
C SER A 219 3.47 -1.72 -3.16
N TYR A 220 2.42 -1.11 -2.62
CA TYR A 220 1.76 0.07 -3.19
C TYR A 220 2.31 1.39 -2.63
N THR A 221 3.30 1.31 -1.73
CA THR A 221 3.86 2.46 -1.01
C THR A 221 5.27 2.78 -1.47
#